data_6e0bd2c4bedf1dfc229756e61d5d227e
#
_entry.id   6e0bd2c4bedf1dfc229756e61d5d227e
#
_cell.length_a   1.000
_cell.length_b   1.000
_cell.length_c   1.000
_cell.angle_alpha   90.00
_cell.angle_beta   90.00
_cell.angle_gamma   90.00
#
_symmetry.space_group_name_H-M   'P 1'
#
loop_
_entity.id
_entity.type
_entity.pdbx_description
1 polymer ?
#
loop_
_entity_poly.entity_id
_entity_poly.type
_entity_poly.pdbx_seq_one_letter_code
_entity_poly.pdbx_strand_id
1 'polypeptide(L)'
;MMKRMLISVLTLVIGLLFVQAQTQVIAHRGFWKTEGSAQNSLASLEKAAEEKFYGSEFDVQVTLDGKLIVNHDEKFHGFVIAETPYSDLKKIRLKNGEKLPTLKKYLKLGKKQDIQLILEIKSHKSKEVEDRITAEIVKMVKKMHLEDKVEYISFSLNICEQLVKLTPASEIAYLDGDITPSELKKKGINGIDYNLRVLENHPEWIDEAHRLGMKVNVWTVNEEVMIKKFIDMKVDYITTDQPLEAQKLVK
;
A
#
# COMPACT_ATOMS: atom_id res chain seq x y z
N MET A 1 -6.47 -58.47 -45.42
CA MET A 1 -7.24 -57.23 -45.23
C MET A 1 -6.83 -56.62 -43.92
N MET A 2 -5.89 -55.62 -43.94
CA MET A 2 -5.46 -54.87 -42.74
C MET A 2 -6.26 -53.56 -42.67
N LYS A 3 -7.07 -53.41 -41.63
CA LYS A 3 -7.77 -52.11 -41.30
C LYS A 3 -6.77 -51.17 -40.68
N ARG A 4 -6.47 -50.11 -41.39
CA ARG A 4 -5.72 -48.95 -40.83
C ARG A 4 -6.67 -48.13 -39.94
N MET A 5 -6.38 -48.11 -38.64
CA MET A 5 -7.05 -47.26 -37.66
C MET A 5 -6.39 -45.87 -37.69
N LEU A 6 -7.10 -44.87 -38.21
CA LEU A 6 -6.68 -43.47 -38.09
C LEU A 6 -6.98 -43.00 -36.66
N ILE A 7 -5.94 -42.67 -35.90
CA ILE A 7 -6.05 -42.00 -34.63
C ILE A 7 -5.99 -40.50 -34.92
N SER A 8 -7.14 -39.82 -34.83
CA SER A 8 -7.21 -38.33 -34.85
C SER A 8 -6.78 -37.82 -33.49
N VAL A 9 -5.60 -37.17 -33.42
CA VAL A 9 -5.16 -36.41 -32.25
C VAL A 9 -5.83 -35.05 -32.31
N LEU A 10 -6.86 -34.84 -31.48
CA LEU A 10 -7.50 -33.54 -31.28
C LEU A 10 -6.64 -32.74 -30.31
N THR A 11 -5.85 -31.80 -30.81
CA THR A 11 -5.04 -30.87 -30.00
C THR A 11 -5.97 -29.82 -29.44
N LEU A 12 -6.34 -29.94 -28.16
CA LEU A 12 -7.12 -28.95 -27.44
C LEU A 12 -6.18 -27.79 -27.08
N VAL A 13 -6.23 -26.70 -27.85
CA VAL A 13 -5.55 -25.43 -27.49
C VAL A 13 -6.41 -24.75 -26.44
N ILE A 14 -6.09 -24.95 -25.17
CA ILE A 14 -6.66 -24.17 -24.07
C ILE A 14 -6.00 -22.78 -24.12
N GLY A 15 -6.66 -21.84 -24.76
CA GLY A 15 -6.31 -20.43 -24.67
C GLY A 15 -6.54 -19.97 -23.22
N LEU A 16 -5.48 -19.79 -22.45
CA LEU A 16 -5.51 -19.06 -21.17
C LEU A 16 -5.91 -17.63 -21.51
N LEU A 17 -7.19 -17.31 -21.39
CA LEU A 17 -7.65 -15.94 -21.31
C LEU A 17 -7.11 -15.38 -19.98
N PHE A 18 -6.01 -14.63 -20.04
CA PHE A 18 -5.61 -13.76 -18.95
C PHE A 18 -6.69 -12.70 -18.82
N VAL A 19 -7.66 -12.92 -17.92
CA VAL A 19 -8.53 -11.84 -17.47
C VAL A 19 -7.60 -10.92 -16.68
N GLN A 20 -7.20 -9.83 -17.31
CA GLN A 20 -6.44 -8.80 -16.62
C GLN A 20 -7.32 -8.23 -15.50
N ALA A 21 -6.79 -8.22 -14.28
CA ALA A 21 -7.49 -7.65 -13.15
C ALA A 21 -7.76 -6.16 -13.43
N GLN A 22 -8.95 -5.73 -13.08
CA GLN A 22 -9.33 -4.32 -13.18
C GLN A 22 -8.52 -3.51 -12.18
N THR A 23 -8.08 -2.31 -12.56
CA THR A 23 -7.42 -1.36 -11.65
C THR A 23 -8.30 -1.10 -10.41
N GLN A 24 -7.71 -1.10 -9.24
CA GLN A 24 -8.40 -0.90 -7.97
C GLN A 24 -7.97 0.41 -7.30
N VAL A 25 -8.82 0.96 -6.43
CA VAL A 25 -8.61 2.26 -5.80
C VAL A 25 -8.17 2.11 -4.35
N ILE A 26 -7.09 2.81 -3.99
CA ILE A 26 -6.59 2.95 -2.63
C ILE A 26 -6.83 4.39 -2.17
N ALA A 27 -7.48 4.55 -1.03
CA ALA A 27 -7.68 5.87 -0.41
C ALA A 27 -6.40 6.31 0.30
N HIS A 28 -5.71 7.33 -0.22
CA HIS A 28 -4.49 7.92 0.34
C HIS A 28 -4.75 8.53 1.72
N ARG A 29 -4.10 8.04 2.76
CA ARG A 29 -4.31 8.42 4.19
C ARG A 29 -5.76 8.22 4.64
N GLY A 30 -6.45 7.22 4.06
CA GLY A 30 -7.87 6.97 4.22
C GLY A 30 -8.77 7.93 3.44
N PHE A 31 -10.10 7.77 3.52
CA PHE A 31 -11.04 8.70 2.89
C PHE A 31 -11.23 9.94 3.78
N TRP A 32 -10.25 10.85 3.72
CA TRP A 32 -10.16 12.00 4.61
C TRP A 32 -10.84 13.27 4.08
N LYS A 33 -11.04 13.41 2.75
CA LYS A 33 -11.73 14.56 2.14
C LYS A 33 -13.24 14.44 2.22
N THR A 34 -13.76 14.07 3.38
CA THR A 34 -15.19 13.96 3.66
C THR A 34 -15.51 14.46 5.06
N GLU A 35 -16.76 14.83 5.32
CA GLU A 35 -17.20 15.42 6.59
C GLU A 35 -16.86 14.50 7.78
N GLY A 36 -16.38 15.08 8.88
CA GLY A 36 -15.99 14.38 10.11
C GLY A 36 -14.73 13.54 10.01
N SER A 37 -13.97 13.62 8.90
CA SER A 37 -12.75 12.86 8.66
C SER A 37 -11.51 13.74 8.65
N ALA A 38 -10.34 13.15 8.82
CA ALA A 38 -9.02 13.77 8.68
C ALA A 38 -8.02 12.74 8.16
N GLN A 39 -6.91 13.20 7.57
CA GLN A 39 -5.82 12.30 7.14
C GLN A 39 -5.38 11.40 8.31
N ASN A 40 -5.18 10.11 8.03
CA ASN A 40 -4.66 9.16 9.01
C ASN A 40 -5.54 9.00 10.28
N SER A 41 -6.81 9.43 10.25
CA SER A 41 -7.74 9.29 11.35
C SER A 41 -8.41 7.90 11.36
N LEU A 42 -9.04 7.53 12.46
CA LEU A 42 -9.85 6.32 12.51
C LEU A 42 -11.09 6.48 11.61
N ALA A 43 -11.69 7.67 11.60
CA ALA A 43 -12.82 7.96 10.72
C ALA A 43 -12.48 7.83 9.23
N SER A 44 -11.25 8.23 8.81
CA SER A 44 -10.87 8.10 7.40
C SER A 44 -10.75 6.63 6.95
N LEU A 45 -10.33 5.74 7.83
CA LEU A 45 -10.32 4.30 7.60
C LEU A 45 -11.75 3.74 7.53
N GLU A 46 -12.62 4.08 8.49
CA GLU A 46 -14.01 3.61 8.51
C GLU A 46 -14.74 4.02 7.23
N LYS A 47 -14.62 5.29 6.84
CA LYS A 47 -15.26 5.81 5.63
C LYS A 47 -14.69 5.21 4.34
N ALA A 48 -13.39 4.89 4.30
CA ALA A 48 -12.83 4.17 3.16
C ALA A 48 -13.42 2.76 3.02
N ALA A 49 -13.66 2.08 4.15
CA ALA A 49 -14.28 0.76 4.16
C ALA A 49 -15.79 0.82 3.81
N GLU A 50 -16.51 1.82 4.29
CA GLU A 50 -17.93 2.04 3.97
C GLU A 50 -18.16 2.21 2.46
N GLU A 51 -17.26 2.93 1.78
CA GLU A 51 -17.30 3.14 0.33
C GLU A 51 -16.76 1.94 -0.48
N LYS A 52 -16.27 0.90 0.20
CA LYS A 52 -15.75 -0.34 -0.41
C LYS A 52 -14.61 -0.09 -1.39
N PHE A 53 -13.70 0.83 -1.08
CA PHE A 53 -12.43 0.92 -1.80
C PHE A 53 -11.62 -0.35 -1.54
N TYR A 54 -10.70 -0.67 -2.46
CA TYR A 54 -9.80 -1.80 -2.28
C TYR A 54 -9.00 -1.68 -0.99
N GLY A 55 -8.35 -0.52 -0.79
CA GLY A 55 -7.48 -0.29 0.33
C GLY A 55 -7.58 1.11 0.94
N SER A 56 -7.14 1.19 2.19
CA SER A 56 -6.88 2.44 2.89
C SER A 56 -5.39 2.48 3.21
N GLU A 57 -4.69 3.43 2.61
CA GLU A 57 -3.28 3.68 2.92
C GLU A 57 -3.17 4.54 4.19
N PHE A 58 -2.12 4.31 4.97
CA PHE A 58 -1.80 5.07 6.19
C PHE A 58 -0.33 4.96 6.58
N ASP A 59 0.17 6.01 7.24
CA ASP A 59 1.57 6.22 7.56
C ASP A 59 1.91 5.88 9.00
N VAL A 60 2.96 5.09 9.24
CA VAL A 60 3.40 4.73 10.58
C VAL A 60 4.72 5.38 10.92
N GLN A 61 4.74 6.09 12.05
CA GLN A 61 5.93 6.70 12.65
C GLN A 61 6.14 6.22 14.09
N VAL A 62 7.36 6.44 14.62
CA VAL A 62 7.73 6.11 15.98
C VAL A 62 8.06 7.38 16.78
N THR A 63 7.52 7.48 17.99
CA THR A 63 7.79 8.57 18.93
C THR A 63 9.10 8.34 19.69
N LEU A 64 9.59 9.38 20.41
CA LEU A 64 10.79 9.29 21.25
C LEU A 64 10.75 8.10 22.23
N ASP A 65 9.60 7.84 22.83
CA ASP A 65 9.37 6.75 23.78
C ASP A 65 8.97 5.42 23.11
N GLY A 66 9.22 5.28 21.79
CA GLY A 66 9.02 4.05 21.02
C GLY A 66 7.56 3.72 20.71
N LYS A 67 6.61 4.66 20.87
CA LYS A 67 5.21 4.41 20.53
C LYS A 67 5.00 4.52 19.02
N LEU A 68 4.47 3.47 18.38
CA LEU A 68 4.04 3.49 17.00
C LEU A 68 2.70 4.24 16.89
N ILE A 69 2.69 5.29 16.06
CA ILE A 69 1.53 6.17 15.82
C ILE A 69 1.25 6.27 14.33
N VAL A 70 0.05 6.76 13.97
CA VAL A 70 -0.36 6.95 12.59
C VAL A 70 -0.37 8.43 12.24
N ASN A 71 0.60 8.88 11.45
CA ASN A 71 0.77 10.26 10.98
C ASN A 71 1.76 10.32 9.82
N HIS A 72 1.48 11.14 8.80
CA HIS A 72 2.35 11.27 7.64
C HIS A 72 3.61 12.10 7.91
N ASP A 73 3.42 13.33 8.39
CA ASP A 73 4.51 14.29 8.51
C ASP A 73 5.46 13.95 9.67
N GLU A 74 6.75 14.28 9.55
CA GLU A 74 7.73 14.17 10.64
C GLU A 74 7.36 15.02 11.85
N LYS A 75 6.53 16.04 11.65
CA LYS A 75 6.02 16.93 12.68
C LYS A 75 4.52 16.81 12.84
N PHE A 76 4.07 16.85 14.08
CA PHE A 76 2.65 16.95 14.42
C PHE A 76 2.41 18.22 15.23
N HIS A 77 1.70 19.18 14.63
CA HIS A 77 1.48 20.53 15.24
C HIS A 77 2.77 21.19 15.75
N GLY A 78 3.85 21.09 14.97
CA GLY A 78 5.15 21.70 15.29
C GLY A 78 6.10 20.83 16.14
N PHE A 79 5.59 19.77 16.77
CA PHE A 79 6.41 18.80 17.53
C PHE A 79 7.05 17.77 16.58
N VAL A 80 8.37 17.59 16.64
CA VAL A 80 9.07 16.52 15.93
C VAL A 80 8.71 15.19 16.59
N ILE A 81 8.05 14.29 15.86
CA ILE A 81 7.49 13.05 16.41
C ILE A 81 8.58 12.18 17.05
N ALA A 82 9.70 11.98 16.34
CA ALA A 82 10.81 11.17 16.83
C ALA A 82 11.52 11.74 18.07
N GLU A 83 11.30 13.00 18.40
CA GLU A 83 11.89 13.71 19.53
C GLU A 83 10.89 14.02 20.65
N THR A 84 9.62 13.61 20.49
CA THR A 84 8.54 13.92 21.43
C THR A 84 7.91 12.62 21.96
N PRO A 85 7.72 12.49 23.30
CA PRO A 85 7.04 11.32 23.86
C PRO A 85 5.54 11.34 23.50
N TYR A 86 4.96 10.15 23.32
CA TYR A 86 3.53 10.04 22.98
C TYR A 86 2.60 10.67 24.03
N SER A 87 3.02 10.72 25.28
CA SER A 87 2.26 11.38 26.35
C SER A 87 1.89 12.84 26.05
N ASP A 88 2.74 13.54 25.30
CA ASP A 88 2.52 14.92 24.89
C ASP A 88 1.74 15.02 23.58
N LEU A 89 2.09 14.23 22.57
CA LEU A 89 1.40 14.21 21.28
C LEU A 89 -0.09 13.82 21.43
N LYS A 90 -0.44 12.88 22.30
CA LYS A 90 -1.84 12.44 22.50
C LYS A 90 -2.79 13.50 23.05
N LYS A 91 -2.26 14.62 23.57
CA LYS A 91 -3.05 15.76 24.05
C LYS A 91 -3.57 16.61 22.91
N ILE A 92 -2.90 16.56 21.76
CA ILE A 92 -3.22 17.31 20.55
C ILE A 92 -4.28 16.52 19.75
N ARG A 93 -5.12 17.26 19.01
CA ARG A 93 -6.20 16.65 18.20
C ARG A 93 -5.90 16.78 16.73
N LEU A 94 -6.37 15.79 15.96
CA LEU A 94 -6.49 15.89 14.52
C LEU A 94 -7.53 16.96 14.14
N LYS A 95 -7.56 17.34 12.86
CA LYS A 95 -8.49 18.37 12.37
C LYS A 95 -9.97 18.02 12.59
N ASN A 96 -10.31 16.73 12.65
CA ASN A 96 -11.66 16.24 12.94
C ASN A 96 -11.96 16.07 14.44
N GLY A 97 -11.04 16.49 15.33
CA GLY A 97 -11.20 16.37 16.79
C GLY A 97 -10.77 15.04 17.39
N GLU A 98 -10.41 14.04 16.58
CA GLU A 98 -9.89 12.77 17.09
C GLU A 98 -8.51 12.91 17.76
N LYS A 99 -8.18 11.97 18.63
CA LYS A 99 -6.82 11.83 19.15
C LYS A 99 -5.93 11.22 18.09
N LEU A 100 -4.65 11.60 18.06
CA LEU A 100 -3.64 10.95 17.25
C LEU A 100 -3.67 9.43 17.47
N PRO A 101 -3.95 8.61 16.43
CA PRO A 101 -4.09 7.17 16.59
C PRO A 101 -2.75 6.51 16.87
N THR A 102 -2.73 5.51 17.75
CA THR A 102 -1.64 4.55 17.78
C THR A 102 -1.87 3.48 16.71
N LEU A 103 -0.78 2.91 16.15
CA LEU A 103 -0.88 1.80 15.22
C LEU A 103 -1.78 0.67 15.75
N LYS A 104 -1.63 0.31 17.04
CA LYS A 104 -2.47 -0.73 17.67
C LYS A 104 -3.97 -0.42 17.58
N LYS A 105 -4.36 0.85 17.75
CA LYS A 105 -5.78 1.25 17.64
C LYS A 105 -6.26 1.20 16.20
N TYR A 106 -5.43 1.67 15.27
CA TYR A 106 -5.72 1.68 13.85
C TYR A 106 -5.92 0.24 13.31
N LEU A 107 -4.97 -0.66 13.59
CA LEU A 107 -5.07 -2.08 13.22
C LEU A 107 -6.27 -2.77 13.89
N LYS A 108 -6.59 -2.44 15.16
CA LYS A 108 -7.77 -3.00 15.82
C LYS A 108 -9.08 -2.60 15.14
N LEU A 109 -9.16 -1.39 14.61
CA LEU A 109 -10.29 -0.94 13.81
C LEU A 109 -10.28 -1.64 12.46
N GLY A 110 -9.16 -1.60 11.73
CA GLY A 110 -9.01 -2.22 10.41
C GLY A 110 -9.33 -3.71 10.39
N LYS A 111 -9.04 -4.43 11.49
CA LYS A 111 -9.43 -5.84 11.65
C LYS A 111 -10.93 -6.09 11.49
N LYS A 112 -11.76 -5.11 11.80
CA LYS A 112 -13.23 -5.22 11.77
C LYS A 112 -13.82 -4.76 10.43
N GLN A 113 -13.04 -4.07 9.63
CA GLN A 113 -13.49 -3.51 8.35
C GLN A 113 -13.18 -4.48 7.21
N ASP A 114 -13.96 -4.44 6.15
CA ASP A 114 -13.70 -5.19 4.91
C ASP A 114 -12.95 -4.30 3.93
N ILE A 115 -11.62 -4.15 4.15
CA ILE A 115 -10.72 -3.30 3.37
C ILE A 115 -9.27 -3.75 3.58
N GLN A 116 -8.43 -3.66 2.56
CA GLN A 116 -6.98 -3.85 2.72
C GLN A 116 -6.33 -2.68 3.43
N LEU A 117 -5.33 -2.97 4.23
CA LEU A 117 -4.57 -2.01 5.04
C LEU A 117 -3.20 -1.80 4.39
N ILE A 118 -3.04 -0.70 3.67
CA ILE A 118 -1.78 -0.38 2.99
C ILE A 118 -0.92 0.43 3.96
N LEU A 119 0.03 -0.23 4.60
CA LEU A 119 0.82 0.30 5.71
C LEU A 119 2.15 0.83 5.23
N GLU A 120 2.29 2.16 5.20
CA GLU A 120 3.60 2.78 5.00
C GLU A 120 4.41 2.79 6.29
N ILE A 121 5.59 2.15 6.27
CA ILE A 121 6.59 2.32 7.32
C ILE A 121 7.51 3.48 6.91
N LYS A 122 7.40 4.60 7.61
CA LYS A 122 8.20 5.79 7.32
C LYS A 122 9.69 5.52 7.54
N SER A 123 10.52 6.02 6.63
CA SER A 123 11.98 5.96 6.75
C SER A 123 12.47 6.65 8.02
N HIS A 124 13.58 6.18 8.56
CA HIS A 124 14.22 6.77 9.73
C HIS A 124 15.71 7.04 9.45
N LYS A 125 16.29 7.99 10.18
CA LYS A 125 17.72 8.35 10.02
C LYS A 125 18.69 7.23 10.43
N SER A 126 18.26 6.33 11.32
CA SER A 126 19.05 5.21 11.82
C SER A 126 18.47 3.89 11.28
N LYS A 127 19.34 3.12 10.64
CA LYS A 127 19.02 1.77 10.17
C LYS A 127 18.60 0.84 11.31
N GLU A 128 19.22 0.96 12.48
CA GLU A 128 18.88 0.17 13.66
C GLU A 128 17.45 0.50 14.15
N VAL A 129 17.04 1.75 14.02
CA VAL A 129 15.65 2.14 14.34
C VAL A 129 14.70 1.55 13.33
N GLU A 130 15.00 1.62 12.02
CA GLU A 130 14.19 1.00 10.96
C GLU A 130 14.01 -0.50 11.21
N ASP A 131 15.10 -1.23 11.47
CA ASP A 131 15.07 -2.68 11.72
C ASP A 131 14.19 -3.02 12.94
N ARG A 132 14.32 -2.26 14.01
CA ARG A 132 13.53 -2.45 15.24
C ARG A 132 12.05 -2.16 15.01
N ILE A 133 11.70 -1.01 14.41
CA ILE A 133 10.28 -0.66 14.19
C ILE A 133 9.61 -1.60 13.21
N THR A 134 10.32 -2.03 12.15
CA THR A 134 9.80 -3.00 11.18
C THR A 134 9.48 -4.32 11.86
N ALA A 135 10.38 -4.84 12.69
CA ALA A 135 10.16 -6.07 13.45
C ALA A 135 8.98 -5.94 14.43
N GLU A 136 8.84 -4.77 15.10
CA GLU A 136 7.73 -4.51 16.03
C GLU A 136 6.38 -4.45 15.30
N ILE A 137 6.33 -3.77 14.14
CA ILE A 137 5.13 -3.67 13.30
C ILE A 137 4.70 -5.07 12.83
N VAL A 138 5.60 -5.84 12.22
CA VAL A 138 5.31 -7.20 11.74
C VAL A 138 4.84 -8.10 12.89
N LYS A 139 5.49 -8.03 14.06
CA LYS A 139 5.06 -8.75 15.26
C LYS A 139 3.64 -8.37 15.69
N MET A 140 3.30 -7.08 15.61
CA MET A 140 1.95 -6.58 15.96
C MET A 140 0.91 -7.10 14.98
N VAL A 141 1.17 -7.05 13.67
CA VAL A 141 0.30 -7.56 12.61
C VAL A 141 0.05 -9.06 12.82
N LYS A 142 1.10 -9.86 12.98
CA LYS A 142 0.99 -11.31 13.26
C LYS A 142 0.19 -11.61 14.54
N LYS A 143 0.47 -10.89 15.63
CA LYS A 143 -0.28 -11.07 16.89
C LYS A 143 -1.77 -10.77 16.75
N MET A 144 -2.14 -9.91 15.81
CA MET A 144 -3.54 -9.54 15.55
C MET A 144 -4.18 -10.41 14.47
N HIS A 145 -3.45 -11.34 13.82
CA HIS A 145 -3.89 -12.17 12.71
C HIS A 145 -4.41 -11.30 11.55
N LEU A 146 -3.54 -10.42 11.06
CA LEU A 146 -3.83 -9.46 9.98
C LEU A 146 -2.89 -9.64 8.78
N GLU A 147 -2.12 -10.74 8.73
CA GLU A 147 -1.11 -11.00 7.70
C GLU A 147 -1.69 -10.93 6.28
N ASP A 148 -2.89 -11.49 6.09
CA ASP A 148 -3.59 -11.51 4.79
C ASP A 148 -4.31 -10.19 4.46
N LYS A 149 -4.25 -9.21 5.37
CA LYS A 149 -4.97 -7.94 5.27
C LYS A 149 -4.07 -6.73 5.20
N VAL A 150 -2.78 -6.89 5.53
CA VAL A 150 -1.80 -5.81 5.54
C VAL A 150 -0.82 -5.99 4.38
N GLU A 151 -0.76 -4.98 3.54
CA GLU A 151 0.27 -4.78 2.52
C GLU A 151 1.24 -3.71 3.03
N TYR A 152 2.53 -3.86 2.73
CA TYR A 152 3.56 -2.96 3.24
C TYR A 152 4.18 -2.13 2.13
N ILE A 153 4.37 -0.86 2.40
CA ILE A 153 5.06 0.05 1.50
C ILE A 153 6.10 0.88 2.26
N SER A 154 7.21 1.24 1.64
CA SER A 154 8.21 2.13 2.23
C SER A 154 9.11 2.77 1.20
N PHE A 155 9.57 4.01 1.47
CA PHE A 155 10.67 4.68 0.77
C PHE A 155 12.04 4.11 1.15
N SER A 156 12.16 3.42 2.28
CA SER A 156 13.43 2.80 2.68
C SER A 156 13.59 1.41 2.09
N LEU A 157 14.59 1.25 1.23
CA LEU A 157 14.97 -0.07 0.71
C LEU A 157 15.35 -1.02 1.85
N ASN A 158 15.99 -0.53 2.93
CA ASN A 158 16.31 -1.33 4.10
C ASN A 158 15.05 -1.91 4.75
N ILE A 159 14.01 -1.10 4.93
CA ILE A 159 12.73 -1.55 5.49
C ILE A 159 12.12 -2.64 4.59
N CYS A 160 12.08 -2.43 3.27
CA CYS A 160 11.55 -3.42 2.33
C CYS A 160 12.34 -4.75 2.40
N GLU A 161 13.68 -4.71 2.45
CA GLU A 161 14.52 -5.90 2.60
C GLU A 161 14.31 -6.62 3.96
N GLN A 162 14.04 -5.88 5.04
CA GLN A 162 13.68 -6.48 6.33
C GLN A 162 12.30 -7.13 6.28
N LEU A 163 11.31 -6.49 5.64
CA LEU A 163 9.97 -7.05 5.45
C LEU A 163 10.01 -8.36 4.67
N VAL A 164 10.80 -8.45 3.59
CA VAL A 164 11.01 -9.69 2.81
C VAL A 164 11.51 -10.83 3.71
N LYS A 165 12.41 -10.55 4.66
CA LYS A 165 12.92 -11.57 5.61
C LYS A 165 11.89 -11.95 6.67
N LEU A 166 11.13 -10.96 7.18
CA LEU A 166 10.24 -11.16 8.32
C LEU A 166 8.86 -11.68 7.92
N THR A 167 8.40 -11.36 6.70
CA THR A 167 7.06 -11.69 6.21
C THR A 167 7.05 -11.92 4.68
N PRO A 168 7.74 -12.97 4.20
CA PRO A 168 7.98 -13.21 2.77
C PRO A 168 6.70 -13.49 1.96
N ALA A 169 5.59 -13.79 2.61
CA ALA A 169 4.30 -14.02 1.95
C ALA A 169 3.47 -12.76 1.76
N SER A 170 3.88 -11.62 2.37
CA SER A 170 3.14 -10.36 2.26
C SER A 170 3.43 -9.62 0.96
N GLU A 171 2.50 -8.79 0.52
CA GLU A 171 2.78 -7.80 -0.51
C GLU A 171 3.66 -6.68 0.07
N ILE A 172 4.79 -6.42 -0.62
CA ILE A 172 5.78 -5.42 -0.21
C ILE A 172 6.14 -4.61 -1.46
N ALA A 173 5.87 -3.31 -1.44
CA ALA A 173 6.19 -2.42 -2.54
C ALA A 173 7.15 -1.29 -2.10
N TYR A 174 8.08 -0.97 -3.00
CA TYR A 174 9.04 0.11 -2.82
C TYR A 174 8.51 1.41 -3.43
N LEU A 175 8.75 2.55 -2.74
CA LEU A 175 8.11 3.84 -3.05
C LEU A 175 8.99 4.86 -3.80
N ASP A 176 10.32 4.80 -3.65
CA ASP A 176 11.21 5.93 -4.01
C ASP A 176 11.36 6.12 -5.53
N GLY A 177 11.18 5.07 -6.32
CA GLY A 177 11.14 5.18 -7.78
C GLY A 177 12.51 5.27 -8.46
N ASP A 178 13.59 5.00 -7.75
CA ASP A 178 14.98 5.06 -8.24
C ASP A 178 15.58 3.70 -8.61
N ILE A 179 14.81 2.61 -8.44
CA ILE A 179 15.23 1.21 -8.69
C ILE A 179 14.27 0.55 -9.68
N THR A 180 14.82 -0.19 -10.65
CA THR A 180 14.02 -0.91 -11.65
C THR A 180 13.25 -2.09 -11.05
N PRO A 181 12.11 -2.50 -11.65
CA PRO A 181 11.36 -3.68 -11.19
C PRO A 181 12.20 -4.96 -11.13
N SER A 182 13.10 -5.17 -12.11
CA SER A 182 13.98 -6.36 -12.12
C SER A 182 14.98 -6.38 -10.99
N GLU A 183 15.51 -5.23 -10.57
CA GLU A 183 16.42 -5.13 -9.42
C GLU A 183 15.70 -5.36 -8.10
N LEU A 184 14.47 -4.81 -7.94
CA LEU A 184 13.64 -5.06 -6.76
C LEU A 184 13.24 -6.53 -6.66
N LYS A 185 12.87 -7.16 -7.78
CA LYS A 185 12.52 -8.59 -7.81
C LYS A 185 13.66 -9.49 -7.34
N LYS A 186 14.93 -9.18 -7.71
CA LYS A 186 16.12 -9.90 -7.23
C LYS A 186 16.30 -9.80 -5.71
N LYS A 187 15.77 -8.74 -5.08
CA LYS A 187 15.77 -8.53 -3.63
C LYS A 187 14.57 -9.18 -2.92
N GLY A 188 13.68 -9.82 -3.68
CA GLY A 188 12.46 -10.45 -3.16
C GLY A 188 11.28 -9.51 -2.94
N ILE A 189 11.40 -8.23 -3.35
CA ILE A 189 10.33 -7.25 -3.31
C ILE A 189 9.37 -7.56 -4.47
N ASN A 190 8.07 -7.57 -4.22
CA ASN A 190 7.07 -8.07 -5.15
C ASN A 190 6.09 -6.99 -5.65
N GLY A 191 6.36 -5.71 -5.35
CA GLY A 191 5.60 -4.57 -5.86
C GLY A 191 6.45 -3.33 -6.08
N ILE A 192 6.00 -2.47 -7.00
CA ILE A 192 6.41 -1.08 -7.13
C ILE A 192 5.21 -0.19 -6.81
N ASP A 193 5.44 0.85 -6.02
CA ASP A 193 4.43 1.84 -5.67
C ASP A 193 5.03 3.23 -5.93
N TYR A 194 5.00 3.66 -7.20
CA TYR A 194 5.81 4.77 -7.64
C TYR A 194 5.01 6.04 -7.90
N ASN A 195 5.69 7.17 -7.69
CA ASN A 195 5.13 8.47 -8.02
C ASN A 195 4.73 8.51 -9.51
N LEU A 196 3.61 9.16 -9.80
CA LEU A 196 3.05 9.27 -11.16
C LEU A 196 4.08 9.76 -12.19
N ARG A 197 4.98 10.70 -11.82
CA ARG A 197 6.02 11.21 -12.72
C ARG A 197 7.09 10.16 -13.05
N VAL A 198 7.37 9.26 -12.13
CA VAL A 198 8.31 8.15 -12.38
C VAL A 198 7.73 7.23 -13.45
N LEU A 199 6.46 6.82 -13.29
CA LEU A 199 5.82 5.93 -14.26
C LEU A 199 5.46 6.63 -15.57
N GLU A 200 5.31 7.95 -15.60
CA GLU A 200 5.23 8.71 -16.86
C GLU A 200 6.54 8.73 -17.62
N ASN A 201 7.67 8.80 -16.90
CA ASN A 201 9.01 8.80 -17.49
C ASN A 201 9.50 7.38 -17.85
N HIS A 202 8.98 6.35 -17.16
CA HIS A 202 9.32 4.95 -17.31
C HIS A 202 8.07 4.06 -17.49
N PRO A 203 7.25 4.31 -18.52
CA PRO A 203 6.01 3.53 -18.72
C PRO A 203 6.28 2.04 -18.95
N GLU A 204 7.46 1.68 -19.46
CA GLU A 204 7.90 0.31 -19.67
C GLU A 204 8.05 -0.49 -18.36
N TRP A 205 8.20 0.17 -17.22
CA TRP A 205 8.33 -0.49 -15.91
C TRP A 205 7.02 -1.16 -15.46
N ILE A 206 5.88 -0.69 -15.95
CA ILE A 206 4.57 -1.33 -15.68
C ILE A 206 4.55 -2.73 -16.29
N ASP A 207 4.85 -2.84 -17.59
CA ASP A 207 4.90 -4.12 -18.28
C ASP A 207 6.02 -5.01 -17.74
N GLU A 208 7.18 -4.44 -17.38
CA GLU A 208 8.30 -5.17 -16.78
C GLU A 208 7.87 -5.79 -15.44
N ALA A 209 7.25 -5.00 -14.54
CA ALA A 209 6.76 -5.47 -13.26
C ALA A 209 5.75 -6.62 -13.44
N HIS A 210 4.77 -6.46 -14.33
CA HIS A 210 3.79 -7.51 -14.62
C HIS A 210 4.41 -8.79 -15.15
N ARG A 211 5.39 -8.73 -16.07
CA ARG A 211 6.12 -9.92 -16.55
C ARG A 211 6.88 -10.64 -15.44
N LEU A 212 7.30 -9.91 -14.41
CA LEU A 212 7.98 -10.45 -13.22
C LEU A 212 7.00 -10.92 -12.13
N GLY A 213 5.69 -10.82 -12.36
CA GLY A 213 4.65 -11.14 -11.38
C GLY A 213 4.66 -10.19 -10.17
N MET A 214 4.98 -8.92 -10.41
CA MET A 214 4.94 -7.86 -9.41
C MET A 214 3.67 -7.03 -9.58
N LYS A 215 3.21 -6.42 -8.49
CA LYS A 215 2.12 -5.44 -8.49
C LYS A 215 2.63 -4.03 -8.77
N VAL A 216 1.77 -3.23 -9.42
CA VAL A 216 2.07 -1.83 -9.74
C VAL A 216 1.00 -0.94 -9.13
N ASN A 217 1.42 -0.09 -8.20
CA ASN A 217 0.63 1.03 -7.68
C ASN A 217 1.22 2.36 -8.16
N VAL A 218 0.37 3.36 -8.31
CA VAL A 218 0.78 4.73 -8.64
C VAL A 218 0.17 5.74 -7.67
N TRP A 219 0.97 6.69 -7.19
CA TRP A 219 0.57 7.74 -6.24
C TRP A 219 1.13 9.12 -6.58
N THR A 220 0.60 10.24 -6.08
CA THR A 220 -0.79 10.41 -5.68
C THR A 220 -1.52 10.96 -6.88
N VAL A 221 -2.46 10.22 -7.46
CA VAL A 221 -3.12 10.57 -8.72
C VAL A 221 -4.49 11.18 -8.43
N ASN A 222 -4.62 12.50 -8.57
CA ASN A 222 -5.82 13.23 -8.18
C ASN A 222 -6.62 13.78 -9.37
N GLU A 223 -5.99 13.95 -10.53
CA GLU A 223 -6.62 14.50 -11.71
C GLU A 223 -7.30 13.41 -12.54
N GLU A 224 -8.56 13.62 -12.93
CA GLU A 224 -9.37 12.64 -13.69
C GLU A 224 -8.66 12.14 -14.95
N VAL A 225 -8.01 13.05 -15.68
CA VAL A 225 -7.26 12.74 -16.90
C VAL A 225 -6.10 11.79 -16.61
N MET A 226 -5.42 11.98 -15.48
CA MET A 226 -4.31 11.12 -15.07
C MET A 226 -4.79 9.78 -14.54
N ILE A 227 -5.91 9.75 -13.81
CA ILE A 227 -6.55 8.50 -13.37
C ILE A 227 -6.87 7.63 -14.59
N LYS A 228 -7.56 8.18 -15.61
CA LYS A 228 -7.88 7.48 -16.86
C LYS A 228 -6.61 6.97 -17.55
N LYS A 229 -5.57 7.81 -17.65
CA LYS A 229 -4.29 7.43 -18.25
C LYS A 229 -3.69 6.19 -17.58
N PHE A 230 -3.61 6.15 -16.25
CA PHE A 230 -3.04 5.01 -15.54
C PHE A 230 -3.93 3.76 -15.57
N ILE A 231 -5.25 3.93 -15.66
CA ILE A 231 -6.17 2.81 -15.95
C ILE A 231 -5.85 2.21 -17.32
N ASP A 232 -5.68 3.04 -18.36
CA ASP A 232 -5.32 2.60 -19.72
C ASP A 232 -3.92 1.94 -19.76
N MET A 233 -2.99 2.41 -18.92
CA MET A 233 -1.67 1.80 -18.72
C MET A 233 -1.72 0.53 -17.87
N LYS A 234 -2.91 0.16 -17.37
CA LYS A 234 -3.19 -1.10 -16.66
C LYS A 234 -2.43 -1.29 -15.35
N VAL A 235 -2.19 -0.22 -14.59
CA VAL A 235 -1.69 -0.37 -13.22
C VAL A 235 -2.67 -1.17 -12.37
N ASP A 236 -2.17 -1.93 -11.38
CA ASP A 236 -3.04 -2.70 -10.49
C ASP A 236 -3.79 -1.81 -9.52
N TYR A 237 -3.14 -0.76 -9.03
CA TYR A 237 -3.72 0.14 -8.03
C TYR A 237 -3.47 1.61 -8.35
N ILE A 238 -4.41 2.45 -7.95
CA ILE A 238 -4.27 3.91 -7.95
C ILE A 238 -4.51 4.42 -6.53
N THR A 239 -3.49 5.01 -5.92
CA THR A 239 -3.58 5.71 -4.64
C THR A 239 -3.90 7.18 -4.88
N THR A 240 -5.01 7.65 -4.29
CA THR A 240 -5.57 8.99 -4.57
C THR A 240 -6.24 9.65 -3.36
N ASP A 241 -6.23 10.98 -3.33
CA ASP A 241 -7.05 11.80 -2.42
C ASP A 241 -8.50 11.99 -2.90
N GLN A 242 -8.84 11.49 -4.09
CA GLN A 242 -10.16 11.59 -4.73
C GLN A 242 -10.73 10.18 -5.00
N PRO A 243 -10.83 9.31 -3.95
CA PRO A 243 -11.13 7.89 -4.19
C PRO A 243 -12.53 7.64 -4.75
N LEU A 244 -13.54 8.49 -4.44
CA LEU A 244 -14.87 8.37 -5.03
C LEU A 244 -14.88 8.64 -6.54
N GLU A 245 -14.12 9.63 -6.99
CA GLU A 245 -13.99 9.97 -8.39
C GLU A 245 -13.25 8.86 -9.13
N ALA A 246 -12.15 8.39 -8.58
CA ALA A 246 -11.40 7.26 -9.14
C ALA A 246 -12.27 5.99 -9.22
N GLN A 247 -13.04 5.68 -8.18
CA GLN A 247 -13.93 4.51 -8.13
C GLN A 247 -14.98 4.51 -9.24
N LYS A 248 -15.45 5.69 -9.70
CA LYS A 248 -16.39 5.80 -10.83
C LYS A 248 -15.73 5.49 -12.17
N LEU A 249 -14.41 5.71 -12.29
CA LEU A 249 -13.66 5.55 -13.52
C LEU A 249 -13.15 4.12 -13.72
N VAL A 250 -12.93 3.37 -12.63
CA VAL A 250 -12.47 1.98 -12.69
C VAL A 250 -13.61 0.96 -12.79
N LYS A 251 -14.87 1.40 -12.70
CA LYS A 251 -16.07 0.58 -12.91
C LYS A 251 -16.45 0.58 -14.38
#